data_cab433f0de38ae2ecc8e381600cd77c9
#
_entry.id   cab433f0de38ae2ecc8e381600cd77c9
#
_cell.length_a   1.000
_cell.length_b   1.000
_cell.length_c   1.000
_cell.angle_alpha   90.00
_cell.angle_beta   90.00
_cell.angle_gamma   90.00
#
_symmetry.space_group_name_H-M   'P 1'
#
loop_
_entity.id
_entity.type
_entity.pdbx_description
1 polymer ?
#
loop_
_entity_poly.entity_id
_entity_poly.type
_entity_poly.pdbx_seq_one_letter_code
_entity_poly.pdbx_strand_id
1 'polypeptide(L)'
;MNDIKAEIKELHLGEKIRKLRQERRLTLQEVADLTGLSKPLLSQIENDQVTPPLATLLKISKGLRVGIHFFFEDEGDRRKFVLIRGEEGALSQRRPKSDAPQGYRYRSLAPGLRHKQIEPFLVEFELKEWDDSHFYNHEGEEFLYILDGELEFHYGDEVMRLLPGDSIFYDSATPHGYLSIGAVKARAVAVLYSKE
;
A
#
# COMPACT_ATOMS: atom_id res chain seq x y z
N MET A 1 -24.74 19.32 17.28
CA MET A 1 -23.52 19.16 18.14
C MET A 1 -23.40 17.76 18.78
N ASN A 2 -24.45 16.93 18.66
CA ASN A 2 -24.44 15.53 19.16
C ASN A 2 -23.81 14.51 18.19
N ASP A 3 -23.61 14.89 16.94
CA ASP A 3 -23.21 14.00 15.85
C ASP A 3 -21.73 13.63 15.94
N ILE A 4 -20.84 14.61 16.08
CA ILE A 4 -19.39 14.40 16.10
C ILE A 4 -18.91 13.52 17.27
N LYS A 5 -19.55 13.62 18.45
CA LYS A 5 -19.20 12.75 19.59
C LYS A 5 -19.61 11.30 19.36
N ALA A 6 -20.71 11.07 18.66
CA ALA A 6 -21.15 9.74 18.26
C ALA A 6 -20.19 9.13 17.23
N GLU A 7 -19.83 9.89 16.20
CA GLU A 7 -18.87 9.49 15.18
C GLU A 7 -17.49 9.14 15.77
N ILE A 8 -16.98 9.95 16.72
CA ILE A 8 -15.71 9.67 17.40
C ILE A 8 -15.82 8.38 18.24
N LYS A 9 -16.97 8.12 18.86
CA LYS A 9 -17.20 6.90 19.65
C LYS A 9 -17.25 5.65 18.76
N GLU A 10 -17.77 5.76 17.55
CA GLU A 10 -17.77 4.70 16.54
C GLU A 10 -16.36 4.29 16.08
N LEU A 11 -15.35 5.13 16.29
CA LEU A 11 -13.97 4.81 16.00
C LEU A 11 -13.37 3.75 16.95
N HIS A 12 -14.01 3.47 18.10
CA HIS A 12 -13.56 2.49 19.11
C HIS A 12 -12.08 2.63 19.50
N LEU A 13 -11.63 3.89 19.66
CA LEU A 13 -10.22 4.21 19.89
C LEU A 13 -9.63 3.51 21.11
N GLY A 14 -10.39 3.45 22.22
CA GLY A 14 -9.95 2.82 23.46
C GLY A 14 -9.74 1.32 23.29
N GLU A 15 -10.67 0.66 22.63
CA GLU A 15 -10.57 -0.79 22.33
C GLU A 15 -9.37 -1.09 21.44
N LYS A 16 -9.14 -0.29 20.39
CA LYS A 16 -7.98 -0.44 19.49
C LYS A 16 -6.65 -0.27 20.22
N ILE A 17 -6.55 0.74 21.10
CA ILE A 17 -5.35 0.97 21.91
C ILE A 17 -5.11 -0.23 22.83
N ARG A 18 -6.15 -0.68 23.55
CA ARG A 18 -6.07 -1.84 24.46
C ARG A 18 -5.62 -3.10 23.73
N LYS A 19 -6.24 -3.40 22.60
CA LYS A 19 -5.92 -4.57 21.78
C LYS A 19 -4.47 -4.56 21.31
N LEU A 20 -4.02 -3.42 20.75
CA LEU A 20 -2.64 -3.24 20.30
C LEU A 20 -1.63 -3.40 21.45
N ARG A 21 -1.93 -2.83 22.63
CA ARG A 21 -1.12 -3.01 23.83
C ARG A 21 -1.00 -4.49 24.22
N GLN A 22 -2.14 -5.20 24.24
CA GLN A 22 -2.19 -6.63 24.60
C GLN A 22 -1.47 -7.52 23.58
N GLU A 23 -1.63 -7.25 22.29
CA GLU A 23 -0.90 -7.96 21.22
C GLU A 23 0.62 -7.82 21.39
N ARG A 24 1.09 -6.66 21.89
CA ARG A 24 2.49 -6.39 22.22
C ARG A 24 2.90 -6.87 23.61
N ARG A 25 2.00 -7.49 24.34
CA ARG A 25 2.20 -8.00 25.73
C ARG A 25 2.66 -6.93 26.70
N LEU A 26 2.23 -5.67 26.49
CA LEU A 26 2.57 -4.56 27.35
C LEU A 26 1.52 -4.36 28.45
N THR A 27 1.99 -3.99 29.64
CA THR A 27 1.15 -3.51 30.73
C THR A 27 0.78 -2.05 30.54
N LEU A 28 -0.27 -1.57 31.23
CA LEU A 28 -0.61 -0.13 31.22
C LEU A 28 0.55 0.74 31.76
N GLN A 29 1.35 0.20 32.70
CA GLN A 29 2.49 0.93 33.23
C GLN A 29 3.57 1.11 32.18
N GLU A 30 3.93 0.07 31.45
CA GLU A 30 4.92 0.14 30.38
C GLU A 30 4.51 1.12 29.26
N VAL A 31 3.21 1.14 28.91
CA VAL A 31 2.71 2.14 27.95
C VAL A 31 2.77 3.55 28.53
N ALA A 32 2.48 3.73 29.82
CA ALA A 32 2.64 5.00 30.50
C ALA A 32 4.09 5.50 30.42
N ASP A 33 5.04 4.63 30.69
CA ASP A 33 6.48 4.94 30.63
C ASP A 33 6.95 5.28 29.21
N LEU A 34 6.45 4.54 28.19
CA LEU A 34 6.77 4.77 26.77
C LEU A 34 6.17 6.07 26.20
N THR A 35 5.03 6.49 26.71
CA THR A 35 4.27 7.64 26.17
C THR A 35 4.41 8.92 26.96
N GLY A 36 4.90 8.83 28.20
CA GLY A 36 4.90 9.93 29.17
C GLY A 36 3.49 10.34 29.62
N LEU A 37 2.50 9.45 29.48
CA LEU A 37 1.13 9.64 29.97
C LEU A 37 0.94 8.94 31.31
N SER A 38 -0.01 9.43 32.11
CA SER A 38 -0.31 8.75 33.38
C SER A 38 -1.10 7.45 33.14
N LYS A 39 -0.80 6.41 33.93
CA LYS A 39 -1.53 5.14 33.90
C LYS A 39 -3.04 5.29 34.07
N PRO A 40 -3.56 6.16 35.01
CA PRO A 40 -4.99 6.41 35.12
C PRO A 40 -5.60 6.97 33.82
N LEU A 41 -4.93 7.91 33.15
CA LEU A 41 -5.40 8.48 31.88
C LEU A 41 -5.47 7.41 30.79
N LEU A 42 -4.44 6.58 30.64
CA LEU A 42 -4.46 5.47 29.70
C LEU A 42 -5.58 4.48 29.98
N SER A 43 -5.83 4.16 31.25
CA SER A 43 -6.95 3.29 31.65
C SER A 43 -8.30 3.91 31.27
N GLN A 44 -8.50 5.21 31.48
CA GLN A 44 -9.72 5.90 31.09
C GLN A 44 -9.93 5.92 29.57
N ILE A 45 -8.85 6.12 28.81
CA ILE A 45 -8.88 6.07 27.35
C ILE A 45 -9.25 4.66 26.87
N GLU A 46 -8.57 3.62 27.36
CA GLU A 46 -8.84 2.22 26.98
C GLU A 46 -10.25 1.72 27.33
N ASN A 47 -10.92 2.36 28.27
CA ASN A 47 -12.30 2.08 28.65
C ASN A 47 -13.32 3.07 28.06
N ASP A 48 -12.93 3.84 27.05
CA ASP A 48 -13.76 4.86 26.37
C ASP A 48 -14.43 5.88 27.32
N GLN A 49 -13.84 6.09 28.51
CA GLN A 49 -14.30 7.08 29.49
C GLN A 49 -13.85 8.51 29.09
N VAL A 50 -12.73 8.59 28.37
CA VAL A 50 -12.15 9.86 27.88
C VAL A 50 -11.74 9.67 26.42
N THR A 51 -12.19 10.57 25.55
CA THR A 51 -11.70 10.67 24.17
C THR A 51 -10.34 11.38 24.18
N PRO A 52 -9.26 10.73 23.72
CA PRO A 52 -7.94 11.35 23.72
C PRO A 52 -7.86 12.48 22.69
N PRO A 53 -7.32 13.66 23.06
CA PRO A 53 -6.93 14.69 22.10
C PRO A 53 -5.90 14.14 21.09
N LEU A 54 -5.85 14.76 19.89
CA LEU A 54 -4.92 14.33 18.82
C LEU A 54 -3.46 14.25 19.29
N ALA A 55 -3.02 15.20 20.10
CA ALA A 55 -1.66 15.19 20.66
C ALA A 55 -1.40 13.98 21.58
N THR A 56 -2.41 13.55 22.34
CA THR A 56 -2.34 12.36 23.19
C THR A 56 -2.31 11.10 22.31
N LEU A 57 -3.13 11.05 21.26
CA LEU A 57 -3.17 9.94 20.32
C LEU A 57 -1.82 9.78 19.58
N LEU A 58 -1.17 10.90 19.21
CA LEU A 58 0.17 10.90 18.64
C LEU A 58 1.23 10.34 19.60
N LYS A 59 1.16 10.64 20.89
CA LYS A 59 2.06 10.06 21.89
C LYS A 59 1.85 8.55 22.01
N ILE A 60 0.60 8.11 22.04
CA ILE A 60 0.24 6.68 22.11
C ILE A 60 0.72 5.96 20.85
N SER A 61 0.51 6.53 19.66
CA SER A 61 0.95 5.92 18.39
C SER A 61 2.47 5.73 18.35
N LYS A 62 3.23 6.75 18.76
CA LYS A 62 4.70 6.67 18.84
C LYS A 62 5.16 5.64 19.87
N GLY A 63 4.58 5.65 21.08
CA GLY A 63 4.92 4.68 22.13
C GLY A 63 4.59 3.25 21.74
N LEU A 64 3.50 3.05 21.03
CA LEU A 64 3.10 1.75 20.48
C LEU A 64 3.67 1.49 19.06
N ARG A 65 4.56 2.34 18.54
CA ARG A 65 5.24 2.18 17.23
C ARG A 65 4.27 1.85 16.08
N VAL A 66 3.21 2.63 15.95
CA VAL A 66 2.26 2.55 14.83
C VAL A 66 2.02 3.94 14.27
N GLY A 67 1.61 4.04 13.02
CA GLY A 67 1.14 5.31 12.46
C GLY A 67 -0.18 5.75 13.12
N ILE A 68 -0.41 7.05 13.22
CA ILE A 68 -1.65 7.57 13.82
C ILE A 68 -2.91 7.10 13.07
N HIS A 69 -2.80 6.84 11.75
CA HIS A 69 -3.88 6.33 10.90
C HIS A 69 -4.45 4.99 11.41
N PHE A 70 -3.64 4.17 12.10
CA PHE A 70 -4.06 2.89 12.71
C PHE A 70 -5.34 3.03 13.57
N PHE A 71 -5.47 4.14 14.27
CA PHE A 71 -6.60 4.34 15.18
C PHE A 71 -7.88 4.78 14.46
N PHE A 72 -7.76 5.30 13.24
CA PHE A 72 -8.89 5.76 12.41
C PHE A 72 -9.35 4.72 11.38
N GLU A 73 -8.68 3.57 11.32
CA GLU A 73 -9.08 2.47 10.46
C GLU A 73 -10.21 1.66 11.09
N ASP A 74 -11.20 1.28 10.29
CA ASP A 74 -12.27 0.38 10.73
C ASP A 74 -11.73 -1.02 10.99
N GLU A 75 -12.15 -1.66 12.09
CA GLU A 75 -11.79 -3.06 12.38
C GLU A 75 -12.28 -4.04 11.29
N GLY A 76 -13.30 -3.64 10.53
CA GLY A 76 -13.80 -4.40 9.38
C GLY A 76 -12.80 -4.49 8.22
N ASP A 77 -11.78 -3.62 8.19
CA ASP A 77 -10.80 -3.54 7.09
C ASP A 77 -9.51 -4.35 7.37
N ARG A 78 -9.47 -5.15 8.44
CA ARG A 78 -8.38 -6.11 8.73
C ARG A 78 -8.51 -7.41 7.93
N ARG A 79 -8.97 -7.31 6.71
CA ARG A 79 -9.00 -8.45 5.81
C ARG A 79 -7.58 -8.99 5.63
N LYS A 80 -7.38 -10.27 5.96
CA LYS A 80 -6.09 -10.95 5.75
C LYS A 80 -5.95 -11.47 4.31
N PHE A 81 -7.03 -11.44 3.56
CA PHE A 81 -7.07 -11.84 2.15
C PHE A 81 -8.09 -11.01 1.38
N VAL A 82 -7.87 -10.90 0.09
CA VAL A 82 -8.84 -10.40 -0.88
C VAL A 82 -8.95 -11.39 -2.02
N LEU A 83 -10.17 -11.65 -2.46
CA LEU A 83 -10.45 -12.47 -3.64
C LEU A 83 -11.10 -11.58 -4.70
N ILE A 84 -10.46 -11.50 -5.85
CA ILE A 84 -10.98 -10.82 -7.03
C ILE A 84 -11.32 -11.88 -8.08
N ARG A 85 -12.54 -11.87 -8.57
CA ARG A 85 -13.01 -12.80 -9.60
C ARG A 85 -12.88 -12.16 -10.98
N GLY A 86 -12.15 -12.84 -11.88
CA GLY A 86 -12.09 -12.47 -13.30
C GLY A 86 -11.91 -10.97 -13.54
N GLU A 87 -12.91 -10.35 -14.17
CA GLU A 87 -12.88 -8.94 -14.56
C GLU A 87 -13.34 -7.96 -13.47
N GLU A 88 -13.70 -8.43 -12.29
CA GLU A 88 -14.23 -7.58 -11.19
C GLU A 88 -13.20 -6.62 -10.58
N GLY A 89 -11.94 -6.67 -10.99
CA GLY A 89 -10.92 -5.76 -10.49
C GLY A 89 -11.19 -4.31 -10.90
N ALA A 90 -11.41 -3.42 -9.93
CA ALA A 90 -11.48 -2.00 -10.21
C ALA A 90 -10.20 -1.52 -10.90
N LEU A 91 -10.33 -0.82 -12.03
CA LEU A 91 -9.24 -0.06 -12.65
C LEU A 91 -8.76 0.96 -11.61
N SER A 92 -7.67 0.64 -10.93
CA SER A 92 -7.04 1.58 -10.02
C SER A 92 -6.35 2.63 -10.87
N GLN A 93 -6.95 3.81 -10.95
CA GLN A 93 -6.28 5.02 -11.45
C GLN A 93 -5.36 5.61 -10.36
N ARG A 94 -4.66 4.79 -9.60
CA ARG A 94 -3.56 5.28 -8.80
C ARG A 94 -2.46 5.65 -9.77
N ARG A 95 -2.45 6.90 -10.18
CA ARG A 95 -1.31 7.49 -10.89
C ARG A 95 -0.08 7.32 -10.01
N PRO A 96 1.01 6.73 -10.51
CA PRO A 96 2.30 6.98 -9.91
C PRO A 96 2.49 8.50 -9.80
N LYS A 97 3.22 8.97 -8.81
CA LYS A 97 3.47 10.41 -8.57
C LYS A 97 4.21 11.14 -9.72
N SER A 98 4.40 10.51 -10.86
CA SER A 98 5.05 11.11 -12.03
C SER A 98 3.99 11.51 -13.06
N ASP A 99 4.10 12.72 -13.59
CA ASP A 99 3.32 13.24 -14.71
C ASP A 99 3.76 12.64 -16.08
N ALA A 100 4.50 11.52 -16.06
CA ALA A 100 4.98 10.85 -17.27
C ALA A 100 3.80 10.29 -18.08
N PRO A 101 3.81 10.42 -19.42
CA PRO A 101 2.81 9.84 -20.30
C PRO A 101 2.88 8.31 -20.19
N GLN A 102 1.91 7.72 -19.50
CA GLN A 102 1.88 6.29 -19.26
C GLN A 102 1.57 5.55 -20.56
N GLY A 103 2.51 4.72 -21.01
CA GLY A 103 2.31 3.77 -22.10
C GLY A 103 1.58 2.49 -21.66
N TYR A 104 0.91 2.46 -20.49
CA TYR A 104 0.25 1.26 -19.96
C TYR A 104 -0.93 1.59 -19.07
N ARG A 105 -1.83 0.63 -18.93
CA ARG A 105 -2.95 0.62 -17.98
C ARG A 105 -2.73 -0.50 -16.98
N TYR A 106 -3.12 -0.29 -15.75
CA TYR A 106 -2.98 -1.33 -14.73
C TYR A 106 -4.24 -1.47 -13.88
N ARG A 107 -4.45 -2.67 -13.38
CA ARG A 107 -5.54 -3.05 -12.48
C ARG A 107 -4.95 -3.73 -11.26
N SER A 108 -5.25 -3.20 -10.07
CA SER A 108 -4.82 -3.85 -8.83
C SER A 108 -5.48 -5.23 -8.70
N LEU A 109 -4.67 -6.23 -8.35
CA LEU A 109 -5.14 -7.59 -8.05
C LEU A 109 -5.41 -7.79 -6.55
N ALA A 110 -5.09 -6.79 -5.72
CA ALA A 110 -5.36 -6.79 -4.29
C ALA A 110 -5.90 -5.43 -3.81
N PRO A 111 -6.99 -4.90 -4.44
CA PRO A 111 -7.58 -3.63 -4.02
C PRO A 111 -8.13 -3.74 -2.60
N GLY A 112 -8.03 -2.66 -1.81
CA GLY A 112 -8.59 -2.58 -0.47
C GLY A 112 -7.87 -3.39 0.61
N LEU A 113 -6.88 -4.21 0.28
CA LEU A 113 -6.02 -4.84 1.27
C LEU A 113 -4.97 -3.84 1.74
N ARG A 114 -5.05 -3.40 2.99
CA ARG A 114 -4.11 -2.47 3.61
C ARG A 114 -2.92 -3.22 4.22
N HIS A 115 -1.83 -2.50 4.50
CA HIS A 115 -0.60 -3.06 5.11
C HIS A 115 0.03 -4.24 4.35
N LYS A 116 -0.18 -4.30 3.05
CA LYS A 116 0.55 -5.21 2.21
C LYS A 116 1.92 -4.62 1.84
N GLN A 117 2.93 -5.45 1.85
CA GLN A 117 4.30 -5.06 1.48
C GLN A 117 4.49 -5.07 -0.04
N ILE A 118 3.65 -5.83 -0.74
CA ILE A 118 3.69 -5.96 -2.19
C ILE A 118 2.39 -5.50 -2.82
N GLU A 119 2.49 -4.88 -4.00
CA GLU A 119 1.36 -4.44 -4.81
C GLU A 119 1.29 -5.26 -6.10
N PRO A 120 0.40 -6.26 -6.19
CA PRO A 120 0.22 -7.02 -7.41
C PRO A 120 -0.75 -6.30 -8.37
N PHE A 121 -0.36 -6.23 -9.64
CA PHE A 121 -1.12 -5.63 -10.73
C PHE A 121 -1.25 -6.55 -11.93
N LEU A 122 -2.34 -6.44 -12.64
CA LEU A 122 -2.41 -6.81 -14.05
C LEU A 122 -2.15 -5.56 -14.88
N VAL A 123 -1.15 -5.61 -15.75
CA VAL A 123 -0.72 -4.49 -16.59
C VAL A 123 -0.99 -4.81 -18.04
N GLU A 124 -1.56 -3.87 -18.78
CA GLU A 124 -1.70 -3.87 -20.23
C GLU A 124 -0.86 -2.74 -20.79
N PHE A 125 0.10 -3.05 -21.63
CA PHE A 125 1.02 -2.10 -22.24
C PHE A 125 0.48 -1.62 -23.58
N GLU A 126 0.55 -0.29 -23.82
CA GLU A 126 0.09 0.28 -25.08
C GLU A 126 1.13 0.06 -26.20
N LEU A 127 0.62 -0.12 -27.42
CA LEU A 127 1.46 -0.13 -28.60
C LEU A 127 1.85 1.32 -28.94
N LYS A 128 3.12 1.63 -28.78
CA LYS A 128 3.67 2.98 -29.04
C LYS A 128 5.07 2.88 -29.63
N GLU A 129 5.61 4.00 -30.04
CA GLU A 129 7.03 4.16 -30.33
C GLU A 129 7.77 4.53 -29.04
N TRP A 130 9.01 4.09 -28.91
CA TRP A 130 9.85 4.42 -27.76
C TRP A 130 10.18 5.92 -27.75
N ASP A 131 10.11 6.50 -26.56
CA ASP A 131 10.54 7.85 -26.26
C ASP A 131 11.18 7.84 -24.87
N ASP A 132 12.28 8.56 -24.67
CA ASP A 132 13.00 8.60 -23.39
C ASP A 132 12.14 9.14 -22.25
N SER A 133 11.04 9.83 -22.54
CA SER A 133 10.03 10.22 -21.53
C SER A 133 9.29 9.02 -20.90
N HIS A 134 9.43 7.83 -21.46
CA HIS A 134 8.90 6.59 -20.87
C HIS A 134 9.74 6.04 -19.72
N PHE A 135 10.99 6.51 -19.55
CA PHE A 135 11.79 6.15 -18.40
C PHE A 135 11.21 6.73 -17.10
N TYR A 136 11.12 5.90 -16.10
CA TYR A 136 10.83 6.29 -14.74
C TYR A 136 11.65 5.44 -13.77
N ASN A 137 11.75 5.88 -12.52
CA ASN A 137 12.36 5.11 -11.45
C ASN A 137 11.66 5.41 -10.13
N HIS A 138 11.79 4.50 -9.20
CA HIS A 138 11.34 4.66 -7.82
C HIS A 138 12.10 3.70 -6.89
N GLU A 139 12.04 3.94 -5.60
CA GLU A 139 12.64 3.01 -4.63
C GLU A 139 11.85 1.70 -4.57
N GLY A 140 12.57 0.58 -4.44
CA GLY A 140 12.00 -0.73 -4.30
C GLY A 140 12.43 -1.71 -5.38
N GLU A 141 11.64 -2.76 -5.52
CA GLU A 141 11.91 -3.86 -6.44
C GLU A 141 10.63 -4.21 -7.20
N GLU A 142 10.79 -4.63 -8.44
CA GLU A 142 9.69 -5.10 -9.28
C GLU A 142 9.95 -6.47 -9.84
N PHE A 143 8.85 -7.22 -9.98
CA PHE A 143 8.80 -8.49 -10.68
C PHE A 143 7.73 -8.42 -11.76
N LEU A 144 8.06 -8.84 -12.98
CA LEU A 144 7.09 -9.02 -14.06
C LEU A 144 7.09 -10.47 -14.53
N TYR A 145 5.87 -10.94 -14.87
CA TYR A 145 5.66 -12.20 -15.59
C TYR A 145 4.75 -11.94 -16.80
N ILE A 146 5.24 -12.21 -18.01
CA ILE A 146 4.54 -11.92 -19.25
C ILE A 146 3.47 -12.98 -19.51
N LEU A 147 2.22 -12.52 -19.67
CA LEU A 147 1.07 -13.40 -19.93
C LEU A 147 0.85 -13.60 -21.43
N ASP A 148 0.87 -12.52 -22.19
CA ASP A 148 0.66 -12.52 -23.63
C ASP A 148 1.25 -11.25 -24.28
N GLY A 149 1.34 -11.25 -25.62
CA GLY A 149 1.98 -10.21 -26.40
C GLY A 149 3.51 -10.23 -26.26
N GLU A 150 4.17 -9.21 -26.77
CA GLU A 150 5.61 -9.04 -26.72
C GLU A 150 5.94 -7.70 -26.10
N LEU A 151 6.86 -7.67 -25.15
CA LEU A 151 7.27 -6.51 -24.41
C LEU A 151 8.74 -6.20 -24.68
N GLU A 152 9.03 -4.97 -25.04
CA GLU A 152 10.38 -4.43 -25.02
C GLU A 152 10.57 -3.73 -23.68
N PHE A 153 11.58 -4.16 -22.92
CA PHE A 153 11.91 -3.63 -21.60
C PHE A 153 13.25 -2.91 -21.66
N HIS A 154 13.24 -1.65 -21.31
CA HIS A 154 14.41 -0.78 -21.20
C HIS A 154 14.81 -0.68 -19.73
N TYR A 155 16.09 -0.91 -19.42
CA TYR A 155 16.63 -0.86 -18.07
C TYR A 155 18.04 -0.24 -18.11
N GLY A 156 18.16 1.03 -17.72
CA GLY A 156 19.35 1.78 -17.97
C GLY A 156 19.70 1.84 -19.45
N ASP A 157 20.87 1.35 -19.80
CA ASP A 157 21.35 1.26 -21.20
C ASP A 157 21.01 -0.06 -21.88
N GLU A 158 20.36 -0.99 -21.18
CA GLU A 158 20.00 -2.29 -21.71
C GLU A 158 18.58 -2.33 -22.27
N VAL A 159 18.39 -3.04 -23.37
CA VAL A 159 17.08 -3.28 -23.99
C VAL A 159 16.88 -4.79 -24.15
N MET A 160 15.79 -5.28 -23.59
CA MET A 160 15.46 -6.71 -23.59
C MET A 160 14.08 -6.94 -24.20
N ARG A 161 13.95 -7.98 -25.00
CA ARG A 161 12.65 -8.45 -25.51
C ARG A 161 12.16 -9.58 -24.62
N LEU A 162 10.95 -9.42 -24.08
CA LEU A 162 10.28 -10.40 -23.23
C LEU A 162 9.08 -11.00 -23.97
N LEU A 163 8.98 -12.32 -23.93
CA LEU A 163 7.94 -13.12 -24.57
C LEU A 163 7.00 -13.74 -23.52
N PRO A 164 5.82 -14.22 -23.91
CA PRO A 164 4.91 -14.94 -23.01
C PRO A 164 5.63 -16.09 -22.29
N GLY A 165 5.51 -16.12 -20.97
CA GLY A 165 6.19 -17.08 -20.09
C GLY A 165 7.52 -16.59 -19.52
N ASP A 166 8.09 -15.50 -20.05
CA ASP A 166 9.28 -14.90 -19.48
C ASP A 166 8.96 -14.15 -18.19
N SER A 167 9.94 -14.07 -17.31
CA SER A 167 9.87 -13.26 -16.11
C SER A 167 11.15 -12.46 -15.91
N ILE A 168 11.02 -11.30 -15.31
CA ILE A 168 12.15 -10.45 -14.92
C ILE A 168 11.93 -9.90 -13.53
N PHE A 169 13.00 -9.81 -12.76
CA PHE A 169 13.07 -9.16 -11.44
C PHE A 169 14.21 -8.14 -11.46
N TYR A 170 13.94 -6.94 -10.96
CA TYR A 170 14.93 -5.85 -11.03
C TYR A 170 14.74 -4.83 -9.88
N ASP A 171 15.81 -4.09 -9.61
CA ASP A 171 15.81 -2.93 -8.72
C ASP A 171 15.22 -1.72 -9.46
N SER A 172 14.11 -1.19 -8.97
CA SER A 172 13.36 -0.09 -9.59
C SER A 172 14.03 1.29 -9.44
N ALA A 173 15.13 1.40 -8.67
CA ALA A 173 15.91 2.63 -8.58
C ALA A 173 16.66 2.96 -9.88
N THR A 174 16.96 1.94 -10.70
CA THR A 174 17.49 2.14 -12.04
C THR A 174 16.39 2.61 -12.98
N PRO A 175 16.62 3.65 -13.82
CA PRO A 175 15.66 4.09 -14.83
C PRO A 175 15.21 2.93 -15.72
N HIS A 176 13.91 2.74 -15.84
CA HIS A 176 13.33 1.65 -16.60
C HIS A 176 12.04 2.07 -17.30
N GLY A 177 11.64 1.32 -18.30
CA GLY A 177 10.42 1.58 -19.03
C GLY A 177 10.02 0.40 -19.92
N TYR A 178 8.79 0.42 -20.41
CA TYR A 178 8.22 -0.67 -21.15
C TYR A 178 7.50 -0.20 -22.40
N LEU A 179 7.56 -1.03 -23.42
CA LEU A 179 6.87 -0.81 -24.67
C LEU A 179 6.29 -2.12 -25.16
N SER A 180 5.01 -2.14 -25.48
CA SER A 180 4.42 -3.26 -26.21
C SER A 180 4.83 -3.19 -27.66
N ILE A 181 5.39 -4.30 -28.18
CA ILE A 181 5.83 -4.44 -29.57
C ILE A 181 5.00 -5.53 -30.27
N GLY A 182 5.04 -5.54 -31.61
CA GLY A 182 4.27 -6.49 -32.39
C GLY A 182 2.83 -6.02 -32.72
N ALA A 183 1.93 -6.98 -32.97
CA ALA A 183 0.58 -6.70 -33.46
C ALA A 183 -0.49 -6.59 -32.35
N VAL A 184 -0.18 -7.07 -31.15
CA VAL A 184 -1.10 -7.12 -30.01
C VAL A 184 -0.45 -6.52 -28.78
N LYS A 185 -1.26 -5.88 -27.95
CA LYS A 185 -0.80 -5.32 -26.68
C LYS A 185 -0.29 -6.42 -25.76
N ALA A 186 0.89 -6.22 -25.16
CA ALA A 186 1.41 -7.11 -24.16
C ALA A 186 0.65 -6.96 -22.84
N ARG A 187 0.50 -8.07 -22.11
CA ARG A 187 -0.02 -8.09 -20.75
C ARG A 187 0.93 -8.85 -19.82
N ALA A 188 1.05 -8.37 -18.61
CA ALA A 188 1.87 -9.00 -17.59
C ALA A 188 1.22 -8.92 -16.20
N VAL A 189 1.61 -9.84 -15.33
CA VAL A 189 1.48 -9.66 -13.89
C VAL A 189 2.71 -8.90 -13.42
N ALA A 190 2.51 -7.75 -12.79
CA ALA A 190 3.56 -6.99 -12.14
C ALA A 190 3.37 -7.05 -10.62
N VAL A 191 4.45 -7.20 -9.89
CA VAL A 191 4.46 -7.16 -8.42
C VAL A 191 5.50 -6.14 -7.99
N LEU A 192 5.04 -5.10 -7.33
CA LEU A 192 5.88 -4.01 -6.83
C LEU A 192 6.08 -4.17 -5.33
N TYR A 193 7.32 -4.03 -4.88
CA TYR A 193 7.69 -3.86 -3.48
C TYR A 193 8.29 -2.47 -3.31
N SER A 194 7.70 -1.66 -2.43
CA SER A 194 8.26 -0.34 -2.07
C SER A 194 8.82 -0.41 -0.65
N LYS A 195 10.08 -0.05 -0.47
CA LYS A 195 10.64 0.22 0.87
C LYS A 195 9.97 1.47 1.42
N GLU A 196 9.33 1.37 2.60
CA GLU A 196 8.90 2.53 3.40
C GLU A 196 10.09 3.27 4.00
#